data_7560d75feda33202469c7192badcca1a
#
_entry.id   7560d75feda33202469c7192badcca1a
#
_cell.length_a   1.000
_cell.length_b   1.000
_cell.length_c   1.000
_cell.angle_alpha   90.00
_cell.angle_beta   90.00
_cell.angle_gamma   90.00
#
_symmetry.space_group_name_H-M   'P 1'
#
loop_
_entity.id
_entity.type
_entity.pdbx_description
1 polymer ?
#
loop_
_entity_poly.entity_id
_entity_poly.type
_entity_poly.pdbx_seq_one_letter_code
_entity_poly.pdbx_strand_id
1 'polypeptide(L)'
;NSFRREDLLTLVQSFDGLVVVDEAYIDFSTQDSLIEELSNYPNFIITQTLSKAYGMAGIRLGICIASEEIIAILNKIKPPYNINTLTQERAIDSLQDKESIQAQIKQLMDERSRLYEQLQGVSFVEKVYPSDANFLLVRVDDADKRYAQLIENDIVVRNRSQQFGCENCLRFSVGTADENKILIQTLNRLS
;
A
#
# COMPACT_ATOMS: atom_id res chain seq x y z
N ASN A 1 2.55 -7.63 -1.15
CA ASN A 1 2.99 -8.18 0.13
C ASN A 1 4.47 -7.93 0.33
N SER A 2 4.91 -7.96 1.57
CA SER A 2 6.32 -7.83 1.91
C SER A 2 7.13 -9.01 1.37
N PHE A 3 8.34 -8.72 0.92
CA PHE A 3 9.35 -9.73 0.64
C PHE A 3 10.11 -10.06 1.93
N ARG A 4 10.71 -11.25 2.00
CA ARG A 4 11.59 -11.56 3.12
C ARG A 4 12.84 -10.68 3.07
N ARG A 5 13.22 -10.11 4.22
CA ARG A 5 14.37 -9.21 4.36
C ARG A 5 15.67 -9.83 3.78
N GLU A 6 15.91 -11.09 4.10
CA GLU A 6 17.11 -11.81 3.66
C GLU A 6 17.19 -11.96 2.14
N ASP A 7 16.04 -12.20 1.48
CA ASP A 7 15.99 -12.33 0.01
C ASP A 7 16.31 -10.99 -0.67
N LEU A 8 15.77 -9.88 -0.12
CA LEU A 8 16.06 -8.54 -0.61
C LEU A 8 17.55 -8.18 -0.43
N LEU A 9 18.12 -8.44 0.73
CA LEU A 9 19.53 -8.15 1.00
C LEU A 9 20.45 -9.02 0.14
N THR A 10 20.11 -10.28 -0.09
CA THR A 10 20.82 -11.16 -1.02
C THR A 10 20.81 -10.60 -2.45
N LEU A 11 19.65 -10.08 -2.90
CA LEU A 11 19.54 -9.44 -4.20
C LEU A 11 20.43 -8.19 -4.29
N VAL A 12 20.36 -7.30 -3.26
CA VAL A 12 21.16 -6.08 -3.22
C VAL A 12 22.66 -6.37 -3.27
N GLN A 13 23.11 -7.42 -2.58
CA GLN A 13 24.52 -7.85 -2.56
C GLN A 13 24.99 -8.44 -3.87
N SER A 14 24.14 -9.18 -4.57
CA SER A 14 24.52 -9.97 -5.75
C SER A 14 24.28 -9.27 -7.07
N PHE A 15 23.46 -8.22 -7.09
CA PHE A 15 23.12 -7.51 -8.32
C PHE A 15 24.12 -6.38 -8.62
N ASP A 16 24.77 -6.46 -9.78
CA ASP A 16 25.69 -5.43 -10.26
C ASP A 16 24.91 -4.29 -10.95
N GLY A 17 24.21 -3.49 -10.14
CA GLY A 17 23.37 -2.39 -10.59
C GLY A 17 22.55 -1.81 -9.43
N LEU A 18 21.71 -0.82 -9.70
CA LEU A 18 20.86 -0.21 -8.68
C LEU A 18 19.68 -1.12 -8.35
N VAL A 19 19.46 -1.34 -7.05
CA VAL A 19 18.27 -2.03 -6.54
C VAL A 19 17.36 -1.02 -5.86
N VAL A 20 16.12 -0.94 -6.33
CA VAL A 20 15.10 -0.06 -5.77
C VAL A 20 14.04 -0.90 -5.07
N VAL A 21 13.84 -0.65 -3.78
CA VAL A 21 12.74 -1.25 -3.00
C VAL A 21 11.69 -0.20 -2.74
N ASP A 22 10.47 -0.48 -3.21
CA ASP A 22 9.32 0.38 -2.97
C ASP A 22 8.63 -0.01 -1.66
N GLU A 23 8.82 0.82 -0.66
CA GLU A 23 8.23 0.69 0.68
C GLU A 23 6.96 1.55 0.84
N ALA A 24 6.21 1.79 -0.22
CA ALA A 24 5.00 2.64 -0.15
C ALA A 24 3.93 2.15 0.84
N TYR A 25 4.00 0.92 1.29
CA TYR A 25 3.08 0.31 2.26
C TYR A 25 3.75 -0.18 3.54
N ILE A 26 5.01 0.18 3.78
CA ILE A 26 5.79 -0.33 4.91
C ILE A 26 5.13 -0.06 6.26
N ASP A 27 4.46 1.09 6.41
CA ASP A 27 3.77 1.47 7.64
C ASP A 27 2.64 0.51 8.05
N PHE A 28 2.13 -0.31 7.12
CA PHE A 28 1.10 -1.33 7.36
C PHE A 28 1.67 -2.74 7.52
N SER A 29 2.98 -2.89 7.34
CA SER A 29 3.69 -4.16 7.46
C SER A 29 4.05 -4.46 8.92
N THR A 30 4.27 -5.73 9.21
CA THR A 30 4.90 -6.18 10.46
C THR A 30 6.42 -6.21 10.37
N GLN A 31 6.98 -5.94 9.19
CA GLN A 31 8.42 -5.87 8.97
C GLN A 31 8.90 -4.43 9.09
N ASP A 32 10.09 -4.24 9.62
CA ASP A 32 10.74 -2.95 9.69
C ASP A 32 11.27 -2.52 8.31
N SER A 33 11.34 -1.21 8.09
CA SER A 33 11.97 -0.62 6.91
C SER A 33 13.44 -1.07 6.78
N LEU A 34 13.90 -1.17 5.54
CA LEU A 34 15.31 -1.44 5.23
C LEU A 34 16.21 -0.19 5.26
N ILE A 35 15.71 0.95 5.75
CA ILE A 35 16.46 2.22 5.79
C ILE A 35 17.81 2.08 6.50
N GLU A 36 17.87 1.30 7.59
CA GLU A 36 19.11 1.09 8.34
C GLU A 36 20.19 0.36 7.53
N GLU A 37 19.79 -0.38 6.48
CA GLU A 37 20.72 -1.10 5.62
C GLU A 37 21.36 -0.24 4.52
N LEU A 38 20.85 0.96 4.26
CA LEU A 38 21.34 1.83 3.20
C LEU A 38 22.84 2.15 3.33
N SER A 39 23.34 2.26 4.55
CA SER A 39 24.77 2.54 4.81
C SER A 39 25.68 1.37 4.40
N ASN A 40 25.14 0.16 4.31
CA ASN A 40 25.89 -1.05 3.98
C ASN A 40 25.95 -1.31 2.47
N TYR A 41 25.06 -0.68 1.69
CA TYR A 41 24.87 -0.98 0.27
C TYR A 41 24.75 0.31 -0.57
N PRO A 42 25.83 0.74 -1.25
CA PRO A 42 25.83 2.00 -2.02
C PRO A 42 24.92 1.98 -3.25
N ASN A 43 24.54 0.79 -3.74
CA ASN A 43 23.63 0.57 -4.87
C ASN A 43 22.16 0.45 -4.47
N PHE A 44 21.82 0.67 -3.19
CA PHE A 44 20.49 0.46 -2.67
C PHE A 44 19.70 1.77 -2.57
N ILE A 45 18.45 1.72 -3.00
CA ILE A 45 17.51 2.85 -2.99
C ILE A 45 16.21 2.39 -2.35
N ILE A 46 15.66 3.18 -1.44
CA ILE A 46 14.33 2.97 -0.87
C ILE A 46 13.43 4.12 -1.29
N THR A 47 12.22 3.79 -1.72
CA THR A 47 11.17 4.78 -1.97
C THR A 47 10.03 4.61 -0.97
N GLN A 48 9.54 5.73 -0.45
CA GLN A 48 8.38 5.80 0.45
C GLN A 48 7.42 6.90 0.00
N THR A 49 6.23 6.97 0.58
CA THR A 49 5.22 7.95 0.17
C THR A 49 4.35 8.40 1.35
N LEU A 50 3.95 9.66 1.34
CA LEU A 50 2.93 10.18 2.24
C LEU A 50 1.50 9.92 1.76
N SER A 51 1.34 9.29 0.59
CA SER A 51 0.04 9.07 -0.06
C SER A 51 -0.81 7.96 0.58
N LYS A 52 -0.22 7.08 1.41
CA LYS A 52 -0.88 5.88 1.95
C LYS A 52 -1.15 6.03 3.45
N ALA A 53 -0.24 5.64 4.28
CA ALA A 53 -0.40 5.64 5.73
C ALA A 53 -0.70 7.03 6.30
N TYR A 54 -0.15 8.06 5.69
CA TYR A 54 -0.32 9.45 6.12
C TYR A 54 -1.56 10.14 5.53
N GLY A 55 -2.36 9.46 4.72
CA GLY A 55 -3.60 10.01 4.14
C GLY A 55 -3.41 11.20 3.18
N MET A 56 -2.18 11.47 2.74
CA MET A 56 -1.82 12.68 1.99
C MET A 56 -1.67 12.43 0.47
N ALA A 57 -2.50 11.58 -0.12
CA ALA A 57 -2.42 11.28 -1.55
C ALA A 57 -2.57 12.52 -2.45
N GLY A 58 -3.35 13.51 -2.01
CA GLY A 58 -3.61 14.75 -2.77
C GLY A 58 -2.41 15.66 -2.94
N ILE A 59 -1.45 15.66 -2.00
CA ILE A 59 -0.28 16.55 -2.08
C ILE A 59 0.84 16.04 -3.00
N ARG A 60 0.75 14.82 -3.50
CA ARG A 60 1.67 14.25 -4.50
C ARG A 60 3.13 14.23 -4.05
N LEU A 61 3.40 13.81 -2.79
CA LEU A 61 4.73 13.77 -2.20
C LEU A 61 5.20 12.33 -1.96
N GLY A 62 6.33 11.98 -2.56
CA GLY A 62 7.10 10.77 -2.34
C GLY A 62 8.48 11.08 -1.80
N ILE A 63 9.15 10.08 -1.27
CA ILE A 63 10.47 10.16 -0.64
C ILE A 63 11.37 9.14 -1.32
N CYS A 64 12.58 9.56 -1.66
CA CYS A 64 13.65 8.67 -2.13
C CYS A 64 14.81 8.78 -1.14
N ILE A 65 15.28 7.66 -0.64
CA ILE A 65 16.36 7.55 0.34
C ILE A 65 17.43 6.65 -0.28
N ALA A 66 18.67 7.17 -0.37
CA ALA A 66 19.78 6.47 -0.99
C ALA A 66 21.12 7.07 -0.53
N SER A 67 22.23 6.54 -1.05
CA SER A 67 23.57 7.12 -0.82
C SER A 67 23.65 8.56 -1.33
N GLU A 68 24.56 9.34 -0.75
CA GLU A 68 24.80 10.75 -1.16
C GLU A 68 25.10 10.87 -2.66
N GLU A 69 25.83 9.92 -3.23
CA GLU A 69 26.19 9.89 -4.65
C GLU A 69 24.95 9.79 -5.54
N ILE A 70 24.05 8.88 -5.20
CA ILE A 70 22.78 8.68 -5.94
C ILE A 70 21.91 9.92 -5.80
N ILE A 71 21.76 10.45 -4.60
CA ILE A 71 20.96 11.66 -4.34
C ILE A 71 21.56 12.89 -5.07
N ALA A 72 22.88 13.01 -5.15
CA ALA A 72 23.52 14.07 -5.91
C ALA A 72 23.18 14.00 -7.41
N ILE A 73 23.13 12.80 -8.00
CA ILE A 73 22.70 12.60 -9.40
C ILE A 73 21.22 12.98 -9.56
N LEU A 74 20.34 12.48 -8.68
CA LEU A 74 18.92 12.80 -8.73
C LEU A 74 18.66 14.30 -8.60
N ASN A 75 19.42 15.00 -7.77
CA ASN A 75 19.30 16.45 -7.61
C ASN A 75 19.72 17.24 -8.88
N LYS A 76 20.59 16.68 -9.72
CA LYS A 76 20.97 17.32 -11.00
C LYS A 76 19.88 17.19 -12.08
N ILE A 77 19.08 16.15 -12.01
CA ILE A 77 18.09 15.82 -13.08
C ILE A 77 16.65 16.17 -12.70
N LYS A 78 16.36 16.32 -11.38
CA LYS A 78 15.00 16.69 -10.95
C LYS A 78 14.63 18.10 -11.42
N PRO A 79 13.35 18.40 -11.70
CA PRO A 79 12.90 19.77 -11.95
C PRO A 79 13.20 20.70 -10.77
N PRO A 80 13.55 21.99 -11.03
CA PRO A 80 13.98 22.92 -9.97
C PRO A 80 12.90 23.19 -8.92
N TYR A 81 11.63 23.16 -9.25
CA TYR A 81 10.50 23.44 -8.34
C TYR A 81 9.56 22.24 -8.27
N ASN A 82 10.13 21.05 -8.05
CA ASN A 82 9.38 19.80 -8.06
C ASN A 82 8.33 19.66 -6.92
N ILE A 83 8.51 20.37 -5.82
CA ILE A 83 7.59 20.40 -4.68
C ILE A 83 7.19 21.86 -4.39
N ASN A 84 5.91 22.18 -4.56
CA ASN A 84 5.41 23.52 -4.29
C ASN A 84 5.31 23.79 -2.78
N THR A 85 5.26 25.08 -2.40
CA THR A 85 5.25 25.52 -0.99
C THR A 85 4.07 24.97 -0.20
N LEU A 86 2.86 24.95 -0.79
CA LEU A 86 1.66 24.44 -0.10
C LEU A 86 1.80 22.95 0.23
N THR A 87 2.40 22.17 -0.67
CA THR A 87 2.72 20.76 -0.42
C THR A 87 3.70 20.61 0.73
N GLN A 88 4.75 21.43 0.78
CA GLN A 88 5.75 21.40 1.84
C GLN A 88 5.12 21.76 3.20
N GLU A 89 4.40 22.85 3.29
CA GLU A 89 3.71 23.30 4.50
C GLU A 89 2.74 22.23 5.00
N ARG A 90 1.89 21.69 4.12
CA ARG A 90 0.93 20.63 4.48
C ARG A 90 1.60 19.36 4.98
N ALA A 91 2.72 18.96 4.36
CA ALA A 91 3.48 17.80 4.81
C ALA A 91 4.09 18.01 6.19
N ILE A 92 4.71 19.18 6.43
CA ILE A 92 5.33 19.54 7.72
C ILE A 92 4.26 19.52 8.82
N ASP A 93 3.16 20.19 8.62
CA ASP A 93 2.07 20.25 9.61
C ASP A 93 1.53 18.86 9.98
N SER A 94 1.29 18.03 8.96
CA SER A 94 0.76 16.68 9.19
C SER A 94 1.74 15.77 9.91
N LEU A 95 3.04 15.87 9.64
CA LEU A 95 4.08 15.05 10.27
C LEU A 95 4.35 15.42 11.74
N GLN A 96 3.81 16.53 12.23
CA GLN A 96 3.91 16.90 13.64
C GLN A 96 3.00 16.05 14.53
N ASP A 97 1.87 15.58 14.03
CA ASP A 97 0.90 14.74 14.76
C ASP A 97 1.17 13.24 14.58
N LYS A 98 2.33 12.80 15.04
CA LYS A 98 2.76 11.40 14.93
C LYS A 98 1.83 10.43 15.68
N GLU A 99 1.31 10.83 16.83
CA GLU A 99 0.46 9.98 17.66
C GLU A 99 -0.86 9.66 16.95
N SER A 100 -1.50 10.66 16.36
CA SER A 100 -2.72 10.47 15.58
C SER A 100 -2.49 9.58 14.36
N ILE A 101 -1.39 9.79 13.63
CA ILE A 101 -1.02 8.96 12.46
C ILE A 101 -0.84 7.51 12.88
N GLN A 102 -0.09 7.24 13.94
CA GLN A 102 0.15 5.88 14.43
C GLN A 102 -1.15 5.21 14.89
N ALA A 103 -2.04 5.95 15.56
CA ALA A 103 -3.34 5.44 15.97
C ALA A 103 -4.21 5.05 14.76
N GLN A 104 -4.22 5.88 13.70
CA GLN A 104 -4.94 5.60 12.46
C GLN A 104 -4.37 4.37 11.72
N ILE A 105 -3.05 4.25 11.63
CA ILE A 105 -2.38 3.08 11.03
C ILE A 105 -2.79 1.80 11.78
N LYS A 106 -2.70 1.83 13.11
CA LYS A 106 -3.09 0.70 13.95
C LYS A 106 -4.55 0.32 13.75
N GLN A 107 -5.46 1.30 13.77
CA GLN A 107 -6.89 1.07 13.53
C GLN A 107 -7.12 0.41 12.17
N LEU A 108 -6.44 0.88 11.12
CA LEU A 108 -6.56 0.33 9.78
C LEU A 108 -6.03 -1.12 9.70
N MET A 109 -4.94 -1.43 10.40
CA MET A 109 -4.41 -2.80 10.47
C MET A 109 -5.38 -3.73 11.21
N ASP A 110 -6.00 -3.27 12.30
CA ASP A 110 -7.01 -4.02 13.04
C ASP A 110 -8.25 -4.28 12.16
N GLU A 111 -8.72 -3.26 11.44
CA GLU A 111 -9.83 -3.38 10.48
C GLU A 111 -9.49 -4.29 9.29
N ARG A 112 -8.25 -4.27 8.78
CA ARG A 112 -7.79 -5.20 7.75
C ARG A 112 -7.92 -6.65 8.21
N SER A 113 -7.51 -6.92 9.43
CA SER A 113 -7.59 -8.28 10.00
C SER A 113 -9.04 -8.75 10.14
N ARG A 114 -9.93 -7.89 10.64
CA ARG A 114 -11.36 -8.20 10.75
C ARG A 114 -12.00 -8.42 9.38
N LEU A 115 -11.71 -7.54 8.42
CA LEU A 115 -12.23 -7.65 7.05
C LEU A 115 -11.74 -8.93 6.37
N TYR A 116 -10.48 -9.30 6.58
CA TYR A 116 -9.90 -10.55 6.08
C TYR A 116 -10.69 -11.77 6.56
N GLU A 117 -11.00 -11.85 7.85
CA GLU A 117 -11.80 -12.94 8.44
C GLU A 117 -13.22 -12.97 7.91
N GLN A 118 -13.87 -11.82 7.84
CA GLN A 118 -15.26 -11.72 7.38
C GLN A 118 -15.43 -12.07 5.91
N LEU A 119 -14.49 -11.71 5.06
CA LEU A 119 -14.52 -12.03 3.62
C LEU A 119 -14.46 -13.55 3.36
N GLN A 120 -13.79 -14.31 4.22
CA GLN A 120 -13.75 -15.77 4.09
C GLN A 120 -15.12 -16.44 4.30
N GLY A 121 -16.05 -15.76 4.95
CA GLY A 121 -17.42 -16.25 5.16
C GLY A 121 -18.40 -15.95 4.01
N VAL A 122 -17.98 -15.18 3.01
CA VAL A 122 -18.84 -14.82 1.85
C VAL A 122 -18.86 -15.98 0.84
N SER A 123 -20.05 -16.47 0.45
CA SER A 123 -20.22 -17.73 -0.29
C SER A 123 -19.51 -17.80 -1.65
N PHE A 124 -19.40 -16.67 -2.36
CA PHE A 124 -18.75 -16.58 -3.67
C PHE A 124 -17.27 -16.20 -3.60
N VAL A 125 -16.71 -16.00 -2.40
CA VAL A 125 -15.28 -15.77 -2.20
C VAL A 125 -14.54 -17.11 -2.20
N GLU A 126 -13.64 -17.27 -3.14
CA GLU A 126 -12.82 -18.48 -3.26
C GLU A 126 -11.55 -18.40 -2.44
N LYS A 127 -10.96 -17.19 -2.38
CA LYS A 127 -9.70 -16.98 -1.65
C LYS A 127 -9.51 -15.52 -1.27
N VAL A 128 -9.13 -15.26 -0.03
CA VAL A 128 -8.61 -13.98 0.43
C VAL A 128 -7.10 -14.11 0.56
N TYR A 129 -6.36 -13.24 -0.14
CA TYR A 129 -4.90 -13.27 -0.08
C TYR A 129 -4.39 -12.47 1.13
N PRO A 130 -3.33 -12.94 1.82
CA PRO A 130 -2.67 -12.16 2.87
C PRO A 130 -2.21 -10.80 2.32
N SER A 131 -2.20 -9.78 3.17
CA SER A 131 -1.82 -8.43 2.77
C SER A 131 -1.07 -7.70 3.86
N ASP A 132 0.00 -7.01 3.46
CA ASP A 132 0.76 -6.04 4.27
C ASP A 132 0.48 -4.60 3.82
N ALA A 133 -0.65 -4.39 3.11
CA ALA A 133 -1.09 -3.09 2.60
C ALA A 133 -2.41 -2.64 3.25
N ASN A 134 -2.94 -1.50 2.82
CA ASN A 134 -4.26 -1.01 3.22
C ASN A 134 -5.40 -1.54 2.34
N PHE A 135 -5.23 -2.70 1.74
CA PHE A 135 -6.25 -3.37 0.90
C PHE A 135 -6.10 -4.88 0.98
N LEU A 136 -7.15 -5.60 0.59
CA LEU A 136 -7.16 -7.04 0.41
C LEU A 136 -7.40 -7.38 -1.06
N LEU A 137 -6.65 -8.34 -1.59
CA LEU A 137 -6.92 -8.97 -2.87
C LEU A 137 -7.75 -10.23 -2.61
N VAL A 138 -8.87 -10.37 -3.33
CA VAL A 138 -9.84 -11.43 -3.10
C VAL A 138 -10.21 -12.07 -4.44
N ARG A 139 -10.05 -13.37 -4.55
CA ARG A 139 -10.56 -14.13 -5.68
C ARG A 139 -12.00 -14.51 -5.43
N VAL A 140 -12.85 -14.30 -6.43
CA VAL A 140 -14.28 -14.56 -6.41
C VAL A 140 -14.67 -15.46 -7.59
N ASP A 141 -15.90 -15.98 -7.58
CA ASP A 141 -16.45 -16.83 -8.64
C ASP A 141 -16.44 -16.15 -10.05
N ASP A 142 -16.86 -14.90 -10.11
CA ASP A 142 -16.94 -14.08 -11.33
C ASP A 142 -16.71 -12.61 -10.98
N ALA A 143 -15.49 -12.11 -11.21
CA ALA A 143 -15.11 -10.76 -10.79
C ALA A 143 -15.86 -9.67 -11.56
N ASP A 144 -16.20 -9.88 -12.83
CA ASP A 144 -16.90 -8.86 -13.62
C ASP A 144 -18.35 -8.73 -13.15
N LYS A 145 -19.02 -9.86 -12.91
CA LYS A 145 -20.37 -9.89 -12.33
C LYS A 145 -20.39 -9.25 -10.94
N ARG A 146 -19.47 -9.65 -10.06
CA ARG A 146 -19.42 -9.14 -8.68
C ARG A 146 -19.05 -7.67 -8.63
N TYR A 147 -18.16 -7.22 -9.52
CA TYR A 147 -17.84 -5.81 -9.68
C TYR A 147 -19.06 -4.98 -10.08
N ALA A 148 -19.82 -5.43 -11.11
CA ALA A 148 -21.03 -4.74 -11.55
C ALA A 148 -22.07 -4.65 -10.41
N GLN A 149 -22.33 -5.76 -9.70
CA GLN A 149 -23.23 -5.79 -8.56
C GLN A 149 -22.83 -4.84 -7.43
N LEU A 150 -21.52 -4.72 -7.14
CA LEU A 150 -21.02 -3.78 -6.13
C LEU A 150 -21.21 -2.33 -6.55
N ILE A 151 -20.95 -2.00 -7.81
CA ILE A 151 -21.20 -0.65 -8.36
C ILE A 151 -22.68 -0.27 -8.29
N GLU A 152 -23.60 -1.20 -8.59
CA GLU A 152 -25.05 -1.00 -8.46
C GLU A 152 -25.50 -0.75 -7.01
N ASN A 153 -24.66 -1.13 -6.03
CA ASN A 153 -24.87 -0.88 -4.60
C ASN A 153 -23.99 0.26 -4.05
N ASP A 154 -23.50 1.16 -4.91
CA ASP A 154 -22.64 2.31 -4.57
C ASP A 154 -21.30 1.94 -3.90
N ILE A 155 -20.82 0.70 -4.09
CA ILE A 155 -19.53 0.24 -3.56
C ILE A 155 -18.51 0.15 -4.67
N VAL A 156 -17.50 1.05 -4.62
CA VAL A 156 -16.44 1.11 -5.61
C VAL A 156 -15.23 0.27 -5.17
N VAL A 157 -14.93 -0.75 -5.95
CA VAL A 157 -13.76 -1.62 -5.76
C VAL A 157 -12.85 -1.56 -7.01
N ARG A 158 -11.77 -2.32 -7.03
CA ARG A 158 -10.90 -2.43 -8.20
C ARG A 158 -10.94 -3.85 -8.76
N ASN A 159 -11.44 -4.01 -9.97
CA ASN A 159 -11.28 -5.26 -10.71
C ASN A 159 -9.82 -5.40 -11.18
N ARG A 160 -9.18 -6.51 -10.81
CA ARG A 160 -7.79 -6.83 -11.11
C ARG A 160 -7.62 -8.04 -12.03
N SER A 161 -8.72 -8.57 -12.56
CA SER A 161 -8.74 -9.80 -13.37
C SER A 161 -7.85 -9.77 -14.59
N GLN A 162 -7.56 -8.59 -15.13
CA GLN A 162 -6.66 -8.42 -16.29
C GLN A 162 -5.17 -8.42 -15.93
N GLN A 163 -4.83 -8.45 -14.65
CA GLN A 163 -3.43 -8.51 -14.22
C GLN A 163 -2.98 -9.97 -14.14
N PHE A 164 -1.73 -10.20 -14.53
CA PHE A 164 -1.12 -11.53 -14.49
C PHE A 164 -1.25 -12.17 -13.09
N GLY A 165 -1.78 -13.38 -13.03
CA GLY A 165 -1.98 -14.12 -11.78
C GLY A 165 -3.14 -13.62 -10.89
N CYS A 166 -3.95 -12.68 -11.38
CA CYS A 166 -5.08 -12.09 -10.65
C CYS A 166 -6.44 -12.41 -11.31
N GLU A 167 -6.55 -13.54 -12.01
CA GLU A 167 -7.79 -13.97 -12.63
C GLU A 167 -8.90 -14.04 -11.58
N ASN A 168 -10.05 -13.46 -11.90
CA ASN A 168 -11.22 -13.33 -11.01
C ASN A 168 -10.91 -12.66 -9.66
N CYS A 169 -9.96 -11.69 -9.64
CA CYS A 169 -9.61 -10.97 -8.41
C CYS A 169 -10.19 -9.56 -8.37
N LEU A 170 -10.82 -9.24 -7.24
CA LEU A 170 -11.21 -7.89 -6.83
C LEU A 170 -10.27 -7.40 -5.73
N ARG A 171 -9.93 -6.11 -5.74
CA ARG A 171 -9.18 -5.46 -4.68
C ARG A 171 -10.11 -4.57 -3.86
N PHE A 172 -10.25 -4.89 -2.59
CA PHE A 172 -11.00 -4.12 -1.60
C PHE A 172 -10.04 -3.26 -0.78
N SER A 173 -10.23 -1.94 -0.78
CA SER A 173 -9.53 -1.07 0.17
C SER A 173 -10.13 -1.28 1.56
N VAL A 174 -9.28 -1.30 2.57
CA VAL A 174 -9.73 -1.32 3.96
C VAL A 174 -10.23 0.08 4.30
N GLY A 175 -11.50 0.18 4.65
CA GLY A 175 -12.17 1.40 5.06
C GLY A 175 -12.27 1.54 6.56
N THR A 176 -13.10 2.46 7.01
CA THR A 176 -13.56 2.56 8.41
C THR A 176 -14.37 1.33 8.80
N ALA A 177 -14.59 1.13 10.10
CA ALA A 177 -15.41 0.02 10.60
C ALA A 177 -16.84 0.04 10.00
N ASP A 178 -17.43 1.22 9.82
CA ASP A 178 -18.76 1.36 9.22
C ASP A 178 -18.76 1.04 7.72
N GLU A 179 -17.77 1.51 6.97
CA GLU A 179 -17.62 1.19 5.55
C GLU A 179 -17.39 -0.30 5.32
N ASN A 180 -16.52 -0.93 6.12
CA ASN A 180 -16.27 -2.38 6.05
C ASN A 180 -17.53 -3.18 6.40
N LYS A 181 -18.31 -2.71 7.38
CA LYS A 181 -19.59 -3.34 7.74
C LYS A 181 -20.61 -3.26 6.59
N ILE A 182 -20.74 -2.11 5.93
CA ILE A 182 -21.61 -1.93 4.77
C ILE A 182 -21.16 -2.87 3.63
N LEU A 183 -19.85 -2.94 3.35
CA LEU A 183 -19.27 -3.83 2.36
C LEU A 183 -19.68 -5.29 2.64
N ILE A 184 -19.42 -5.80 3.84
CA ILE A 184 -19.72 -7.19 4.21
C ILE A 184 -21.24 -7.49 4.14
N GLN A 185 -22.07 -6.57 4.63
CA GLN A 185 -23.53 -6.73 4.53
C GLN A 185 -24.00 -6.81 3.07
N THR A 186 -23.41 -6.01 2.20
CA THR A 186 -23.74 -6.03 0.77
C THR A 186 -23.26 -7.33 0.11
N LEU A 187 -22.02 -7.76 0.37
CA LEU A 187 -21.50 -9.03 -0.15
C LEU A 187 -22.36 -10.23 0.27
N ASN A 188 -22.82 -10.26 1.52
CA ASN A 188 -23.70 -11.33 2.02
C ASN A 188 -25.10 -11.31 1.38
N ARG A 189 -25.62 -10.15 0.96
CA ARG A 189 -26.89 -10.08 0.20
C ARG A 189 -26.74 -10.54 -1.24
N LEU A 190 -25.54 -10.45 -1.79
CA LEU A 190 -25.23 -10.87 -3.17
C LEU A 190 -24.80 -12.35 -3.24
N SER A 191 -24.74 -13.02 -2.11
CA SER A 191 -24.36 -14.42 -1.94
C SER A 191 -25.43 -15.41 -2.39
#